data_0c352d97cc8dda9d47b7588e2b9cac0e
#
_entry.id   0c352d97cc8dda9d47b7588e2b9cac0e
#
_cell.length_a   1.000
_cell.length_b   1.000
_cell.length_c   1.000
_cell.angle_alpha   90.00
_cell.angle_beta   90.00
_cell.angle_gamma   90.00
#
_symmetry.space_group_name_H-M   'P 1'
#
loop_
_entity.id
_entity.type
_entity.pdbx_description
1 polymer ?
#
loop_
_entity_poly.entity_id
_entity_poly.type
_entity_poly.pdbx_seq_one_letter_code
_entity_poly.pdbx_strand_id
1 'polypeptide(L)'
;MTLPRDVDAVVIGAGPNGLVAANRLADAGWETLLLEAQPDVGGAVRSDRELHPDFVSDTFSAFYPMAAASRVIQGLHLEDYGLRWRHAPAVLGHPRGDGSWAMLHRDVDITASLLDDDHPGDGAAWRALVDQWQRIGPSLVDALVTPFPPLGPGLRAMIKLPGVGGLSFVRQLLAPASVALEGKFGGDAARLLLAGNALHADIALDGSGSGFLGLLLNMLGQTVGFPVPEGGAGKLSDAMRDRFVAQGGAVVCNAEVTKIIIAHGRAVGVRVHDQLVSVRRAVLADVAAEHLYGRLVGFDELPPRVRDKMAAFRRDPGTVKVDYALSAPVPWRTPPPYPPGTVHISDSYQELVTSFAQLSSGSIPDRPFLLMGQMTTADPTRSPAGTESLWAYTHVPQRVHDDAGGKLTGIWDADEAEQFADRMQNRIEQHAPGFSQRIIARRVLTPSELERRDANLIGGSINGGTAALDQQLIFRPIPGLGRANTPIRGLYLASASAHPGGSVHGACGMNAARAALAAARLAPRRRPVNIPRSVGS
;
A
#
# COMPACT_ATOMS: atom_id res chain seq x y z
N MET A 1 25.31 -8.66 -18.42
CA MET A 1 25.69 -7.38 -17.77
C MET A 1 26.67 -7.69 -16.65
N THR A 2 27.76 -6.94 -16.51
CA THR A 2 28.77 -7.20 -15.47
C THR A 2 28.45 -6.33 -14.25
N LEU A 3 28.14 -6.96 -13.12
CA LEU A 3 27.88 -6.27 -11.85
C LEU A 3 29.19 -5.77 -11.23
N PRO A 4 29.18 -4.69 -10.43
CA PRO A 4 30.33 -4.26 -9.66
C PRO A 4 30.74 -5.38 -8.67
N ARG A 5 32.05 -5.54 -8.48
CA ARG A 5 32.55 -6.58 -7.56
C ARG A 5 32.35 -6.24 -6.09
N ASP A 6 32.32 -4.94 -5.77
CA ASP A 6 32.30 -4.44 -4.40
C ASP A 6 31.60 -3.09 -4.34
N VAL A 7 30.69 -2.90 -3.38
CA VAL A 7 29.95 -1.65 -3.15
C VAL A 7 29.79 -1.38 -1.66
N ASP A 8 29.44 -0.14 -1.27
CA ASP A 8 29.13 0.15 0.13
C ASP A 8 27.84 -0.54 0.57
N ALA A 9 26.80 -0.46 -0.27
CA ALA A 9 25.52 -1.08 0.03
C ALA A 9 24.86 -1.71 -1.19
N VAL A 10 24.11 -2.78 -0.95
CA VAL A 10 23.16 -3.34 -1.90
C VAL A 10 21.76 -3.15 -1.36
N VAL A 11 20.86 -2.66 -2.21
CA VAL A 11 19.42 -2.67 -1.97
C VAL A 11 18.80 -3.73 -2.87
N ILE A 12 18.05 -4.66 -2.29
CA ILE A 12 17.36 -5.75 -2.98
C ILE A 12 15.90 -5.37 -3.15
N GLY A 13 15.42 -5.30 -4.40
CA GLY A 13 14.09 -4.86 -4.76
C GLY A 13 14.01 -3.35 -5.01
N ALA A 14 13.47 -2.97 -6.17
CA ALA A 14 13.27 -1.59 -6.59
C ALA A 14 11.80 -1.16 -6.45
N GLY A 15 11.09 -1.66 -5.45
CA GLY A 15 9.81 -1.14 -5.01
C GLY A 15 9.96 0.24 -4.36
N PRO A 16 8.86 0.93 -4.01
CA PRO A 16 8.93 2.31 -3.49
C PRO A 16 9.81 2.44 -2.24
N ASN A 17 9.83 1.44 -1.38
CA ASN A 17 10.67 1.47 -0.18
C ASN A 17 12.15 1.24 -0.52
N GLY A 18 12.47 0.32 -1.44
CA GLY A 18 13.83 0.09 -1.92
C GLY A 18 14.40 1.32 -2.61
N LEU A 19 13.61 1.96 -3.48
CA LEU A 19 13.97 3.21 -4.14
C LEU A 19 14.24 4.34 -3.13
N VAL A 20 13.41 4.49 -2.10
CA VAL A 20 13.65 5.46 -1.02
C VAL A 20 14.93 5.13 -0.24
N ALA A 21 15.14 3.85 0.09
CA ALA A 21 16.34 3.43 0.80
C ALA A 21 17.61 3.71 -0.01
N ALA A 22 17.60 3.39 -1.31
CA ALA A 22 18.70 3.65 -2.23
C ALA A 22 19.02 5.14 -2.33
N ASN A 23 18.00 5.99 -2.56
CA ASN A 23 18.14 7.44 -2.57
C ASN A 23 18.78 7.96 -1.28
N ARG A 24 18.30 7.50 -0.12
CA ARG A 24 18.81 7.96 1.18
C ARG A 24 20.27 7.57 1.43
N LEU A 25 20.70 6.40 0.94
CA LEU A 25 22.08 5.96 1.04
C LEU A 25 22.99 6.76 0.07
N ALA A 26 22.53 7.01 -1.15
CA ALA A 26 23.23 7.85 -2.12
C ALA A 26 23.40 9.30 -1.61
N ASP A 27 22.37 9.91 -1.03
CA ASP A 27 22.43 11.22 -0.36
C ASP A 27 23.48 11.27 0.77
N ALA A 28 23.79 10.12 1.38
CA ALA A 28 24.83 9.99 2.40
C ALA A 28 26.22 9.68 1.81
N GLY A 29 26.37 9.69 0.49
CA GLY A 29 27.63 9.45 -0.23
C GLY A 29 28.06 7.98 -0.25
N TRP A 30 27.12 7.02 -0.10
CA TRP A 30 27.43 5.60 -0.22
C TRP A 30 27.36 5.14 -1.66
N GLU A 31 28.36 4.38 -2.10
CA GLU A 31 28.29 3.63 -3.35
C GLU A 31 27.21 2.55 -3.23
N THR A 32 26.07 2.80 -3.86
CA THR A 32 24.85 1.99 -3.67
C THR A 32 24.43 1.34 -4.97
N LEU A 33 24.24 0.01 -4.93
CA LEU A 33 23.70 -0.80 -6.02
C LEU A 33 22.26 -1.22 -5.67
N LEU A 34 21.32 -0.88 -6.54
CA LEU A 34 19.93 -1.32 -6.47
C LEU A 34 19.70 -2.45 -7.47
N LEU A 35 19.26 -3.61 -6.97
CA LEU A 35 19.02 -4.82 -7.76
C LEU A 35 17.53 -5.13 -7.80
N GLU A 36 16.98 -5.28 -9.01
CA GLU A 36 15.58 -5.59 -9.25
C GLU A 36 15.47 -6.88 -10.08
N ALA A 37 14.58 -7.78 -9.65
CA ALA A 37 14.35 -9.05 -10.34
C ALA A 37 13.56 -8.88 -11.64
N GLN A 38 12.67 -7.89 -11.69
CA GLN A 38 11.82 -7.59 -12.85
C GLN A 38 12.55 -6.74 -13.89
N PRO A 39 12.02 -6.64 -15.13
CA PRO A 39 12.57 -5.78 -16.18
C PRO A 39 12.58 -4.29 -15.81
N ASP A 40 11.61 -3.86 -15.00
CA ASP A 40 11.39 -2.47 -14.64
C ASP A 40 11.34 -2.27 -13.14
N VAL A 41 11.72 -1.07 -12.68
CA VAL A 41 11.58 -0.66 -11.29
C VAL A 41 10.12 -0.42 -10.92
N GLY A 42 9.83 -0.35 -9.62
CA GLY A 42 8.54 0.13 -9.10
C GLY A 42 7.83 -0.88 -8.22
N GLY A 43 8.12 -2.18 -8.32
CA GLY A 43 7.37 -3.18 -7.54
C GLY A 43 5.87 -3.04 -7.75
N ALA A 44 5.10 -2.78 -6.67
CA ALA A 44 3.66 -2.54 -6.73
C ALA A 44 3.27 -1.09 -7.15
N VAL A 45 4.20 -0.29 -7.68
CA VAL A 45 3.97 1.07 -8.20
C VAL A 45 4.42 1.12 -9.66
N ARG A 46 3.66 0.47 -10.54
CA ARG A 46 3.93 0.33 -11.98
C ARG A 46 2.68 0.56 -12.80
N SER A 47 2.89 0.97 -14.05
CA SER A 47 1.84 1.08 -15.06
C SER A 47 2.24 0.32 -16.31
N ASP A 48 1.25 -0.12 -17.07
CA ASP A 48 1.43 -0.82 -18.34
C ASP A 48 0.36 -0.42 -19.36
N ARG A 49 0.51 -0.92 -20.58
CA ARG A 49 -0.46 -0.84 -21.68
C ARG A 49 -0.83 -2.23 -22.21
N GLU A 50 -0.71 -3.25 -21.38
CA GLU A 50 -0.98 -4.64 -21.78
C GLU A 50 -2.46 -4.87 -22.08
N LEU A 51 -3.35 -4.17 -21.36
CA LEU A 51 -4.79 -4.28 -21.56
C LEU A 51 -5.21 -3.74 -22.94
N HIS A 52 -4.73 -2.54 -23.27
CA HIS A 52 -5.04 -1.88 -24.54
C HIS A 52 -3.96 -0.82 -24.84
N PRO A 53 -3.45 -0.71 -26.08
CA PRO A 53 -2.31 0.17 -26.40
C PRO A 53 -2.56 1.65 -26.12
N ASP A 54 -3.80 2.12 -26.22
CA ASP A 54 -4.15 3.52 -25.98
C ASP A 54 -4.50 3.84 -24.52
N PHE A 55 -4.55 2.81 -23.64
CA PHE A 55 -4.91 2.97 -22.23
C PHE A 55 -3.72 2.69 -21.33
N VAL A 56 -3.50 3.56 -20.36
CA VAL A 56 -2.52 3.34 -19.27
C VAL A 56 -3.26 2.72 -18.09
N SER A 57 -2.93 1.47 -17.78
CA SER A 57 -3.41 0.76 -16.60
C SER A 57 -2.35 0.81 -15.50
N ASP A 58 -2.75 1.09 -14.27
CA ASP A 58 -1.87 0.89 -13.12
C ASP A 58 -1.97 -0.57 -12.69
N THR A 59 -0.87 -1.31 -12.84
CA THR A 59 -0.87 -2.78 -12.63
C THR A 59 -1.32 -3.16 -11.22
N PHE A 60 -0.96 -2.34 -10.21
CA PHE A 60 -1.26 -2.59 -8.81
C PHE A 60 -1.92 -1.36 -8.15
N SER A 61 -1.15 -0.58 -7.38
CA SER A 61 -1.63 0.63 -6.70
C SER A 61 -1.77 1.81 -7.68
N ALA A 62 -2.69 2.74 -7.38
CA ALA A 62 -3.01 3.88 -8.24
C ALA A 62 -3.11 5.21 -7.52
N PHE A 63 -3.83 5.29 -6.39
CA PHE A 63 -4.02 6.51 -5.62
C PHE A 63 -3.06 6.59 -4.44
N TYR A 64 -2.45 7.76 -4.22
CA TYR A 64 -1.30 7.90 -3.34
C TYR A 64 -1.45 8.97 -2.24
N PRO A 65 -2.51 8.93 -1.39
CA PRO A 65 -2.67 9.90 -0.31
C PRO A 65 -1.51 9.87 0.68
N MET A 66 -1.03 8.68 1.03
CA MET A 66 0.09 8.54 1.96
C MET A 66 1.42 9.00 1.36
N ALA A 67 1.66 8.81 0.05
CA ALA A 67 2.86 9.32 -0.61
C ALA A 67 2.87 10.86 -0.66
N ALA A 68 1.72 11.46 -1.00
CA ALA A 68 1.58 12.91 -1.04
C ALA A 68 1.72 13.56 0.36
N ALA A 69 1.25 12.88 1.42
CA ALA A 69 1.39 13.34 2.80
C ALA A 69 2.75 13.01 3.42
N SER A 70 3.51 12.06 2.84
CA SER A 70 4.76 11.57 3.42
C SER A 70 5.89 12.59 3.30
N ARG A 71 6.41 13.03 4.44
CA ARG A 71 7.64 13.84 4.48
C ARG A 71 8.87 13.11 3.90
N VAL A 72 8.83 11.78 3.86
CA VAL A 72 9.89 10.96 3.25
C VAL A 72 9.88 11.17 1.74
N ILE A 73 8.72 11.05 1.11
CA ILE A 73 8.57 11.23 -0.35
C ILE A 73 8.75 12.71 -0.73
N GLN A 74 8.11 13.64 0.01
CA GLN A 74 8.28 15.08 -0.21
C GLN A 74 9.75 15.53 -0.14
N GLY A 75 10.52 14.96 0.80
CA GLY A 75 11.96 15.26 0.95
C GLY A 75 12.85 14.73 -0.16
N LEU A 76 12.31 13.98 -1.12
CA LEU A 76 13.05 13.58 -2.34
C LEU A 76 12.95 14.62 -3.47
N HIS A 77 12.05 15.60 -3.37
CA HIS A 77 11.85 16.63 -4.40
C HIS A 77 11.66 16.04 -5.80
N LEU A 78 10.71 15.07 -5.92
CA LEU A 78 10.49 14.29 -7.15
C LEU A 78 9.88 15.11 -8.29
N GLU A 79 9.33 16.27 -8.02
CA GLU A 79 8.91 17.28 -8.99
C GLU A 79 10.05 17.72 -9.92
N ASP A 80 11.29 17.76 -9.41
CA ASP A 80 12.50 18.06 -10.17
C ASP A 80 12.87 16.94 -11.16
N TYR A 81 12.31 15.74 -10.94
CA TYR A 81 12.48 14.55 -11.77
C TYR A 81 11.20 14.16 -12.53
N GLY A 82 10.29 15.13 -12.71
CA GLY A 82 9.12 15.00 -13.57
C GLY A 82 7.86 14.47 -12.92
N LEU A 83 7.84 14.19 -11.61
CA LEU A 83 6.61 13.80 -10.93
C LEU A 83 5.63 14.99 -10.89
N ARG A 84 4.41 14.74 -11.32
CA ARG A 84 3.29 15.67 -11.19
C ARG A 84 2.08 14.95 -10.65
N TRP A 85 1.43 15.54 -9.64
CA TRP A 85 0.22 15.01 -9.05
C TRP A 85 -1.02 15.56 -9.77
N ARG A 86 -1.96 14.66 -10.07
CA ARG A 86 -3.28 14.99 -10.59
C ARG A 86 -4.36 14.58 -9.59
N HIS A 87 -5.49 15.25 -9.64
CA HIS A 87 -6.63 15.01 -8.75
C HIS A 87 -7.91 14.97 -9.56
N ALA A 88 -8.80 14.03 -9.22
CA ALA A 88 -10.18 14.08 -9.68
C ALA A 88 -10.94 15.24 -9.04
N PRO A 89 -12.07 15.66 -9.63
CA PRO A 89 -12.94 16.68 -9.05
C PRO A 89 -13.39 16.37 -7.62
N ALA A 90 -13.79 15.11 -7.33
CA ALA A 90 -14.00 14.64 -5.96
C ALA A 90 -13.05 13.48 -5.64
N VAL A 91 -12.77 13.30 -4.35
CA VAL A 91 -11.82 12.30 -3.85
C VAL A 91 -12.42 10.91 -3.92
N LEU A 92 -13.61 10.74 -3.30
CA LEU A 92 -14.29 9.47 -3.13
C LEU A 92 -15.80 9.68 -3.29
N GLY A 93 -16.43 8.76 -3.98
CA GLY A 93 -17.88 8.63 -4.06
C GLY A 93 -18.34 7.24 -3.63
N HIS A 94 -19.50 7.16 -3.02
CA HIS A 94 -20.16 5.92 -2.66
C HIS A 94 -21.61 5.98 -3.17
N PRO A 95 -21.92 5.34 -4.32
CA PRO A 95 -23.28 5.31 -4.85
C PRO A 95 -24.17 4.45 -3.96
N ARG A 96 -25.36 4.94 -3.61
CA ARG A 96 -26.33 4.23 -2.78
C ARG A 96 -27.46 3.63 -3.63
N GLY A 97 -28.14 2.64 -3.08
CA GLY A 97 -29.23 1.95 -3.78
C GLY A 97 -30.42 2.86 -4.13
N ASP A 98 -30.63 3.96 -3.40
CA ASP A 98 -31.66 4.98 -3.65
C ASP A 98 -31.27 5.99 -4.76
N GLY A 99 -30.05 5.86 -5.31
CA GLY A 99 -29.54 6.76 -6.33
C GLY A 99 -28.82 8.01 -5.80
N SER A 100 -28.77 8.20 -4.49
CA SER A 100 -27.97 9.28 -3.88
C SER A 100 -26.48 8.86 -3.76
N TRP A 101 -25.64 9.80 -3.38
CA TRP A 101 -24.19 9.60 -3.23
C TRP A 101 -23.71 10.07 -1.86
N ALA A 102 -22.89 9.25 -1.19
CA ALA A 102 -22.02 9.74 -0.14
C ALA A 102 -20.71 10.21 -0.79
N MET A 103 -20.33 11.47 -0.58
CA MET A 103 -19.20 12.09 -1.30
C MET A 103 -18.18 12.68 -0.34
N LEU A 104 -16.90 12.44 -0.63
CA LEU A 104 -15.77 13.11 -0.01
C LEU A 104 -15.12 14.05 -1.04
N HIS A 105 -15.17 15.33 -0.78
CA HIS A 105 -14.51 16.38 -1.56
C HIS A 105 -13.31 16.93 -0.80
N ARG A 106 -12.28 17.47 -1.48
CA ARG A 106 -11.13 18.11 -0.79
C ARG A 106 -11.52 19.37 -0.03
N ASP A 107 -12.50 20.11 -0.54
CA ASP A 107 -13.09 21.20 0.19
C ASP A 107 -14.02 20.66 1.28
N VAL A 108 -13.73 21.05 2.54
CA VAL A 108 -14.46 20.58 3.71
C VAL A 108 -15.90 21.08 3.74
N ASP A 109 -16.13 22.28 3.21
CA ASP A 109 -17.47 22.88 3.22
C ASP A 109 -18.40 22.19 2.22
N ILE A 110 -17.85 21.77 1.06
CA ILE A 110 -18.59 20.93 0.10
C ILE A 110 -18.93 19.58 0.72
N THR A 111 -17.96 18.89 1.33
CA THR A 111 -18.21 17.61 2.00
C THR A 111 -19.28 17.78 3.07
N ALA A 112 -19.14 18.79 3.94
CA ALA A 112 -20.06 19.02 5.04
C ALA A 112 -21.48 19.36 4.55
N SER A 113 -21.62 20.15 3.48
CA SER A 113 -22.92 20.46 2.89
C SER A 113 -23.62 19.19 2.36
N LEU A 114 -22.88 18.34 1.63
CA LEU A 114 -23.44 17.08 1.11
C LEU A 114 -23.84 16.11 2.22
N LEU A 115 -23.14 16.13 3.36
CA LEU A 115 -23.52 15.32 4.53
C LEU A 115 -24.73 15.90 5.27
N ASP A 116 -24.89 17.23 5.33
CA ASP A 116 -26.08 17.89 5.88
C ASP A 116 -27.32 17.66 5.01
N ASP A 117 -27.17 17.50 3.68
CA ASP A 117 -28.24 17.12 2.77
C ASP A 117 -28.74 15.67 3.06
N ASP A 118 -27.85 14.77 3.49
CA ASP A 118 -28.22 13.40 3.93
C ASP A 118 -28.88 13.40 5.32
N HIS A 119 -28.26 14.10 6.28
CA HIS A 119 -28.80 14.26 7.63
C HIS A 119 -28.36 15.57 8.28
N PRO A 120 -29.30 16.48 8.63
CA PRO A 120 -28.98 17.74 9.26
C PRO A 120 -28.14 17.58 10.54
N GLY A 121 -27.01 18.27 10.59
CA GLY A 121 -26.04 18.24 11.70
C GLY A 121 -24.80 17.39 11.42
N ASP A 122 -24.81 16.49 10.42
CA ASP A 122 -23.66 15.66 10.09
C ASP A 122 -22.51 16.48 9.48
N GLY A 123 -22.83 17.57 8.75
CA GLY A 123 -21.82 18.50 8.26
C GLY A 123 -21.06 19.20 9.39
N ALA A 124 -21.77 19.61 10.44
CA ALA A 124 -21.12 20.20 11.61
C ALA A 124 -20.24 19.19 12.35
N ALA A 125 -20.71 17.93 12.49
CA ALA A 125 -19.94 16.85 13.08
C ALA A 125 -18.68 16.54 12.25
N TRP A 126 -18.78 16.57 10.91
CA TRP A 126 -17.64 16.38 10.01
C TRP A 126 -16.60 17.49 10.15
N ARG A 127 -17.01 18.76 10.16
CA ARG A 127 -16.10 19.90 10.39
C ARG A 127 -15.37 19.77 11.71
N ALA A 128 -16.06 19.39 12.78
CA ALA A 128 -15.44 19.17 14.09
C ALA A 128 -14.37 18.05 14.04
N LEU A 129 -14.60 16.99 13.27
CA LEU A 129 -13.66 15.90 13.07
C LEU A 129 -12.42 16.36 12.29
N VAL A 130 -12.61 17.18 11.24
CA VAL A 130 -11.52 17.78 10.45
C VAL A 130 -10.69 18.73 11.31
N ASP A 131 -11.32 19.61 12.10
CA ASP A 131 -10.63 20.50 13.02
C ASP A 131 -9.79 19.74 14.06
N GLN A 132 -10.35 18.68 14.60
CA GLN A 132 -9.63 17.78 15.52
C GLN A 132 -8.41 17.17 14.84
N TRP A 133 -8.56 16.69 13.60
CA TRP A 133 -7.48 16.14 12.80
C TRP A 133 -6.39 17.17 12.48
N GLN A 134 -6.74 18.38 12.08
CA GLN A 134 -5.77 19.44 11.77
C GLN A 134 -4.84 19.73 12.96
N ARG A 135 -5.34 19.62 14.19
CA ARG A 135 -4.55 19.85 15.41
C ARG A 135 -3.55 18.76 15.69
N ILE A 136 -3.91 17.47 15.53
CA ILE A 136 -3.08 16.35 15.98
C ILE A 136 -2.61 15.44 14.84
N GLY A 137 -3.36 15.34 13.73
CA GLY A 137 -3.14 14.41 12.63
C GLY A 137 -1.72 14.39 12.09
N PRO A 138 -1.10 15.54 11.75
CA PRO A 138 0.30 15.55 11.29
C PRO A 138 1.28 14.92 12.28
N SER A 139 1.05 15.07 13.59
CA SER A 139 1.89 14.44 14.62
C SER A 139 1.63 12.94 14.73
N LEU A 140 0.39 12.49 14.50
CA LEU A 140 0.05 11.06 14.45
C LEU A 140 0.66 10.37 13.22
N VAL A 141 0.57 10.99 12.04
CA VAL A 141 1.20 10.47 10.81
C VAL A 141 2.71 10.39 10.98
N ASP A 142 3.35 11.44 11.51
CA ASP A 142 4.78 11.43 11.80
C ASP A 142 5.15 10.30 12.79
N ALA A 143 4.33 10.09 13.82
CA ALA A 143 4.57 9.03 14.80
C ALA A 143 4.40 7.64 14.18
N LEU A 144 3.39 7.47 13.32
CA LEU A 144 3.12 6.22 12.61
C LEU A 144 4.29 5.80 11.71
N VAL A 145 4.90 6.73 10.98
CA VAL A 145 5.99 6.43 10.02
C VAL A 145 7.39 6.44 10.65
N THR A 146 7.51 6.83 11.93
CA THR A 146 8.78 6.85 12.65
C THR A 146 9.05 5.49 13.32
N PRO A 147 10.31 5.00 13.38
CA PRO A 147 10.64 3.77 14.09
C PRO A 147 10.17 3.80 15.55
N PHE A 148 9.61 2.69 16.01
CA PHE A 148 9.13 2.59 17.40
C PHE A 148 10.28 2.47 18.41
N PRO A 149 10.23 3.15 19.57
CA PRO A 149 9.26 4.16 19.97
C PRO A 149 9.48 5.50 19.26
N PRO A 150 8.40 6.17 18.79
CA PRO A 150 8.48 7.43 18.05
C PRO A 150 8.65 8.61 19.01
N LEU A 151 9.80 8.71 19.70
CA LEU A 151 10.02 9.62 20.83
C LEU A 151 9.64 11.08 20.53
N GLY A 152 10.19 11.67 19.47
CA GLY A 152 9.90 13.06 19.12
C GLY A 152 8.45 13.30 18.66
N PRO A 153 7.99 12.60 17.59
CA PRO A 153 6.60 12.72 17.14
C PRO A 153 5.57 12.30 18.19
N GLY A 154 5.86 11.23 18.93
CA GLY A 154 5.00 10.76 20.02
C GLY A 154 4.84 11.81 21.14
N LEU A 155 5.93 12.46 21.55
CA LEU A 155 5.86 13.54 22.54
C LEU A 155 5.03 14.73 22.01
N ARG A 156 5.21 15.12 20.73
CA ARG A 156 4.37 16.17 20.12
C ARG A 156 2.90 15.80 20.10
N ALA A 157 2.57 14.54 19.78
CA ALA A 157 1.19 14.06 19.84
C ALA A 157 0.64 14.09 21.26
N MET A 158 1.41 13.66 22.27
CA MET A 158 1.01 13.69 23.67
C MET A 158 0.75 15.12 24.18
N ILE A 159 1.57 16.09 23.82
CA ILE A 159 1.36 17.51 24.18
C ILE A 159 0.04 18.06 23.60
N LYS A 160 -0.32 17.64 22.37
CA LYS A 160 -1.54 18.09 21.70
C LYS A 160 -2.80 17.36 22.17
N LEU A 161 -2.63 16.19 22.77
CA LEU A 161 -3.72 15.28 23.12
C LEU A 161 -4.82 15.92 23.99
N PRO A 162 -4.53 16.74 25.03
CA PRO A 162 -5.58 17.39 25.83
C PRO A 162 -6.48 18.30 25.00
N GLY A 163 -5.92 19.00 23.99
CA GLY A 163 -6.65 19.91 23.11
C GLY A 163 -7.58 19.25 22.09
N VAL A 164 -7.57 17.92 22.00
CA VAL A 164 -8.40 17.14 21.05
C VAL A 164 -9.26 16.08 21.73
N GLY A 165 -9.44 16.16 23.06
CA GLY A 165 -10.29 15.23 23.82
C GLY A 165 -9.54 14.26 24.73
N GLY A 166 -8.20 14.35 24.82
CA GLY A 166 -7.42 13.58 25.77
C GLY A 166 -7.56 12.06 25.60
N LEU A 167 -7.79 11.34 26.69
CA LEU A 167 -7.96 9.88 26.67
C LEU A 167 -9.18 9.40 25.89
N SER A 168 -10.23 10.21 25.79
CA SER A 168 -11.40 9.88 24.97
C SER A 168 -11.03 9.76 23.49
N PHE A 169 -10.16 10.65 22.99
CA PHE A 169 -9.64 10.56 21.63
C PHE A 169 -8.76 9.32 21.43
N VAL A 170 -7.89 8.98 22.38
CA VAL A 170 -7.10 7.74 22.31
C VAL A 170 -8.00 6.51 22.24
N ARG A 171 -9.03 6.46 23.11
CA ARG A 171 -10.02 5.38 23.08
C ARG A 171 -10.69 5.28 21.72
N GLN A 172 -11.05 6.40 21.09
CA GLN A 172 -11.63 6.44 19.75
C GLN A 172 -10.68 5.89 18.68
N LEU A 173 -9.39 6.23 18.73
CA LEU A 173 -8.40 5.71 17.76
C LEU A 173 -8.20 4.20 17.89
N LEU A 174 -8.30 3.65 19.09
CA LEU A 174 -8.14 2.21 19.34
C LEU A 174 -9.44 1.42 19.12
N ALA A 175 -10.58 2.11 19.07
CA ALA A 175 -11.87 1.47 18.92
C ALA A 175 -12.05 0.86 17.52
N PRO A 176 -12.86 -0.21 17.41
CA PRO A 176 -13.44 -0.63 16.14
C PRO A 176 -14.19 0.50 15.44
N ALA A 177 -14.20 0.52 14.11
CA ALA A 177 -14.93 1.54 13.35
C ALA A 177 -16.43 1.53 13.70
N SER A 178 -17.01 0.35 13.89
CA SER A 178 -18.41 0.19 14.33
C SER A 178 -18.71 0.98 15.60
N VAL A 179 -17.82 0.95 16.59
CA VAL A 179 -17.97 1.68 17.87
C VAL A 179 -17.57 3.15 17.72
N ALA A 180 -16.51 3.44 16.98
CA ALA A 180 -16.02 4.81 16.81
C ALA A 180 -17.00 5.73 16.08
N LEU A 181 -17.90 5.15 15.27
CA LEU A 181 -18.92 5.84 14.49
C LEU A 181 -20.27 5.96 15.22
N GLU A 182 -20.46 5.16 16.26
CA GLU A 182 -21.73 5.12 17.00
C GLU A 182 -22.05 6.50 17.60
N GLY A 183 -23.27 6.99 17.33
CA GLY A 183 -23.77 8.24 17.86
C GLY A 183 -23.10 9.53 17.35
N LYS A 184 -22.17 9.44 16.39
CA LYS A 184 -21.50 10.63 15.83
C LYS A 184 -22.22 11.24 14.65
N PHE A 185 -22.84 10.40 13.83
CA PHE A 185 -23.54 10.80 12.61
C PHE A 185 -24.93 10.21 12.62
N GLY A 186 -25.90 10.99 12.19
CA GLY A 186 -27.30 10.58 12.09
C GLY A 186 -27.60 9.88 10.77
N GLY A 187 -26.97 10.29 9.68
CA GLY A 187 -27.11 9.77 8.33
C GLY A 187 -26.17 8.62 8.03
N ASP A 188 -26.43 7.96 6.90
CA ASP A 188 -25.62 6.84 6.42
C ASP A 188 -24.43 7.29 5.57
N ALA A 189 -24.49 8.48 4.94
CA ALA A 189 -23.42 8.96 4.05
C ALA A 189 -22.07 9.06 4.77
N ALA A 190 -22.00 9.72 5.93
CA ALA A 190 -20.78 9.85 6.70
C ALA A 190 -20.28 8.49 7.22
N ARG A 191 -21.19 7.61 7.62
CA ARG A 191 -20.87 6.25 8.08
C ARG A 191 -20.24 5.41 6.95
N LEU A 192 -20.81 5.47 5.73
CA LEU A 192 -20.31 4.75 4.57
C LEU A 192 -18.91 5.25 4.16
N LEU A 193 -18.66 6.56 4.16
CA LEU A 193 -17.33 7.11 3.88
C LEU A 193 -16.28 6.60 4.87
N LEU A 194 -16.59 6.61 6.17
CA LEU A 194 -15.66 6.19 7.21
C LEU A 194 -15.46 4.66 7.24
N ALA A 195 -16.54 3.90 7.10
CA ALA A 195 -16.49 2.45 7.09
C ALA A 195 -15.82 1.90 5.81
N GLY A 196 -16.14 2.44 4.63
CA GLY A 196 -15.51 2.04 3.38
C GLY A 196 -14.00 2.27 3.41
N ASN A 197 -13.55 3.41 3.93
CA ASN A 197 -12.11 3.68 4.11
C ASN A 197 -11.45 2.81 5.21
N ALA A 198 -12.19 2.36 6.23
CA ALA A 198 -11.66 1.40 7.19
C ALA A 198 -11.43 0.04 6.55
N LEU A 199 -12.38 -0.42 5.73
CA LEU A 199 -12.25 -1.66 4.95
C LEU A 199 -11.19 -1.59 3.84
N HIS A 200 -10.95 -0.40 3.30
CA HIS A 200 -9.84 -0.15 2.36
C HIS A 200 -8.47 -0.42 2.99
N ALA A 201 -8.36 -0.37 4.31
CA ALA A 201 -7.16 -0.74 5.06
C ALA A 201 -7.11 -2.23 5.46
N ASP A 202 -8.00 -3.07 4.92
CA ASP A 202 -8.06 -4.53 5.07
C ASP A 202 -8.28 -5.00 6.51
N ILE A 203 -9.00 -4.20 7.29
CA ILE A 203 -9.40 -4.56 8.67
C ILE A 203 -10.92 -4.56 8.78
N ALA A 204 -11.46 -5.61 9.40
CA ALA A 204 -12.87 -5.70 9.74
C ALA A 204 -13.35 -4.50 10.57
N LEU A 205 -14.60 -4.06 10.35
CA LEU A 205 -15.17 -2.90 11.05
C LEU A 205 -15.28 -3.09 12.57
N ASP A 206 -15.30 -4.33 13.04
CA ASP A 206 -15.25 -4.74 14.45
C ASP A 206 -13.82 -4.97 14.97
N GLY A 207 -12.82 -4.90 14.10
CA GLY A 207 -11.40 -5.01 14.46
C GLY A 207 -10.88 -3.76 15.17
N SER A 208 -10.16 -3.95 16.27
CA SER A 208 -9.52 -2.85 17.01
C SER A 208 -8.59 -2.02 16.10
N GLY A 209 -8.72 -0.69 16.15
CA GLY A 209 -7.94 0.24 15.33
C GLY A 209 -8.50 0.52 13.93
N SER A 210 -9.55 -0.19 13.48
CA SER A 210 -10.21 0.11 12.20
C SER A 210 -10.80 1.51 12.18
N GLY A 211 -11.29 2.01 13.32
CA GLY A 211 -11.74 3.40 13.47
C GLY A 211 -10.65 4.43 13.17
N PHE A 212 -9.41 4.16 13.58
CA PHE A 212 -8.27 5.03 13.25
C PHE A 212 -7.95 5.00 11.75
N LEU A 213 -7.95 3.84 11.12
CA LEU A 213 -7.59 3.71 9.70
C LEU A 213 -8.65 4.35 8.80
N GLY A 214 -9.95 4.15 9.12
CA GLY A 214 -11.02 4.85 8.44
C GLY A 214 -10.92 6.37 8.60
N LEU A 215 -10.64 6.86 9.81
CA LEU A 215 -10.40 8.27 10.06
C LEU A 215 -9.18 8.79 9.28
N LEU A 216 -8.04 8.08 9.34
CA LEU A 216 -6.80 8.46 8.66
C LEU A 216 -7.02 8.67 7.16
N LEU A 217 -7.61 7.69 6.47
CA LEU A 217 -7.83 7.79 5.02
C LEU A 217 -8.82 8.89 4.65
N ASN A 218 -9.91 9.06 5.41
CA ASN A 218 -10.84 10.17 5.17
C ASN A 218 -10.18 11.53 5.38
N MET A 219 -9.37 11.68 6.42
CA MET A 219 -8.69 12.94 6.70
C MET A 219 -7.54 13.22 5.72
N LEU A 220 -6.87 12.20 5.20
CA LEU A 220 -5.95 12.35 4.08
C LEU A 220 -6.71 12.78 2.82
N GLY A 221 -7.85 12.15 2.53
CA GLY A 221 -8.72 12.57 1.44
C GLY A 221 -9.15 14.03 1.55
N GLN A 222 -9.51 14.48 2.77
CA GLN A 222 -9.94 15.85 3.05
C GLN A 222 -8.80 16.87 2.96
N THR A 223 -7.54 16.46 3.18
CA THR A 223 -6.39 17.38 3.23
C THR A 223 -5.54 17.36 1.97
N VAL A 224 -4.97 16.21 1.62
CA VAL A 224 -4.11 16.04 0.44
C VAL A 224 -4.84 15.48 -0.77
N GLY A 225 -6.06 14.95 -0.56
CA GLY A 225 -6.80 14.23 -1.58
C GLY A 225 -6.27 12.81 -1.81
N PHE A 226 -6.78 12.16 -2.85
CA PHE A 226 -6.24 10.91 -3.38
C PHE A 226 -5.60 11.18 -4.74
N PRO A 227 -4.38 11.75 -4.77
CA PRO A 227 -3.71 12.10 -6.02
C PRO A 227 -3.20 10.86 -6.75
N VAL A 228 -3.07 11.00 -8.06
CA VAL A 228 -2.41 10.05 -8.96
C VAL A 228 -1.23 10.72 -9.65
N PRO A 229 -0.14 9.99 -9.99
CA PRO A 229 0.92 10.52 -10.84
C PRO A 229 0.39 10.71 -12.27
N GLU A 230 0.65 11.87 -12.87
CA GLU A 230 0.31 12.14 -14.27
C GLU A 230 1.01 11.16 -15.20
N GLY A 231 0.24 10.47 -16.05
CA GLY A 231 0.75 9.48 -17.00
C GLY A 231 0.95 8.07 -16.42
N GLY A 232 0.59 7.83 -15.18
CA GLY A 232 0.63 6.48 -14.57
C GLY A 232 1.38 6.40 -13.26
N ALA A 233 1.03 5.40 -12.45
CA ALA A 233 1.69 5.08 -11.18
C ALA A 233 3.22 4.97 -11.32
N GLY A 234 3.68 4.35 -12.41
CA GLY A 234 5.10 4.17 -12.74
C GLY A 234 5.90 5.47 -12.76
N LYS A 235 5.26 6.63 -13.01
CA LYS A 235 5.94 7.93 -12.98
C LYS A 235 6.50 8.29 -11.60
N LEU A 236 5.87 7.82 -10.53
CA LEU A 236 6.41 7.97 -9.17
C LEU A 236 7.70 7.17 -9.00
N SER A 237 7.72 5.93 -9.47
CA SER A 237 8.90 5.06 -9.40
C SER A 237 10.02 5.53 -10.33
N ASP A 238 9.67 5.97 -11.54
CA ASP A 238 10.61 6.56 -12.51
C ASP A 238 11.32 7.77 -11.90
N ALA A 239 10.58 8.72 -11.32
CA ALA A 239 11.16 9.91 -10.70
C ALA A 239 12.11 9.56 -9.54
N MET A 240 11.77 8.55 -8.71
CA MET A 240 12.66 8.06 -7.65
C MET A 240 13.93 7.41 -8.21
N ARG A 241 13.82 6.61 -9.29
CA ARG A 241 14.95 6.01 -9.99
C ARG A 241 15.86 7.08 -10.59
N ASP A 242 15.28 8.03 -11.31
CA ASP A 242 16.02 9.07 -12.01
C ASP A 242 16.78 9.95 -11.02
N ARG A 243 16.18 10.29 -9.88
CA ARG A 243 16.87 10.97 -8.79
C ARG A 243 18.04 10.13 -8.26
N PHE A 244 17.83 8.84 -8.00
CA PHE A 244 18.87 7.96 -7.50
C PHE A 244 20.06 7.86 -8.46
N VAL A 245 19.80 7.73 -9.76
CA VAL A 245 20.83 7.70 -10.81
C VAL A 245 21.56 9.04 -10.89
N ALA A 246 20.84 10.16 -10.82
CA ALA A 246 21.44 11.50 -10.80
C ALA A 246 22.36 11.72 -9.58
N GLN A 247 22.13 11.01 -8.48
CA GLN A 247 23.02 11.00 -7.30
C GLN A 247 24.19 9.99 -7.41
N GLY A 248 24.41 9.40 -8.58
CA GLY A 248 25.48 8.44 -8.83
C GLY A 248 25.16 7.01 -8.41
N GLY A 249 23.91 6.69 -8.11
CA GLY A 249 23.48 5.34 -7.81
C GLY A 249 23.38 4.44 -9.05
N ALA A 250 23.59 3.15 -8.89
CA ALA A 250 23.49 2.15 -9.96
C ALA A 250 22.22 1.30 -9.79
N VAL A 251 21.43 1.18 -10.86
CA VAL A 251 20.22 0.33 -10.91
C VAL A 251 20.44 -0.78 -11.92
N VAL A 252 20.14 -2.02 -11.53
CA VAL A 252 20.22 -3.17 -12.42
C VAL A 252 18.92 -3.98 -12.30
N CYS A 253 18.15 -4.01 -13.38
CA CYS A 253 16.95 -4.84 -13.54
C CYS A 253 17.31 -6.21 -14.14
N ASN A 254 16.36 -7.16 -14.12
CA ASN A 254 16.60 -8.57 -14.48
C ASN A 254 17.77 -9.17 -13.69
N ALA A 255 17.91 -8.78 -12.43
CA ALA A 255 19.01 -9.13 -11.53
C ALA A 255 18.49 -9.70 -10.21
N GLU A 256 17.85 -10.87 -10.29
CA GLU A 256 17.31 -11.53 -9.11
C GLU A 256 18.42 -11.93 -8.14
N VAL A 257 18.31 -11.43 -6.91
CA VAL A 257 19.17 -11.88 -5.80
C VAL A 257 18.64 -13.21 -5.30
N THR A 258 19.48 -14.25 -5.39
CA THR A 258 19.13 -15.62 -5.00
C THR A 258 19.58 -15.97 -3.59
N LYS A 259 20.59 -15.26 -3.05
CA LYS A 259 21.12 -15.52 -1.71
C LYS A 259 21.82 -14.29 -1.12
N ILE A 260 21.67 -14.10 0.19
CA ILE A 260 22.48 -13.16 0.98
C ILE A 260 23.62 -13.97 1.61
N ILE A 261 24.86 -13.52 1.39
CA ILE A 261 26.05 -14.20 1.91
C ILE A 261 26.33 -13.70 3.31
N ILE A 262 26.37 -14.64 4.26
CA ILE A 262 26.60 -14.35 5.67
C ILE A 262 27.96 -14.90 6.09
N ALA A 263 28.77 -14.08 6.75
CA ALA A 263 30.01 -14.50 7.38
C ALA A 263 30.10 -13.92 8.79
N HIS A 264 30.39 -14.76 9.77
CA HIS A 264 30.51 -14.36 11.19
C HIS A 264 29.29 -13.58 11.71
N GLY A 265 28.06 -14.01 11.33
CA GLY A 265 26.79 -13.39 11.72
C GLY A 265 26.57 -11.99 11.12
N ARG A 266 27.18 -11.71 9.95
CA ARG A 266 27.05 -10.46 9.21
C ARG A 266 26.77 -10.73 7.74
N ALA A 267 25.91 -9.92 7.13
CA ALA A 267 25.77 -9.87 5.66
C ALA A 267 27.01 -9.22 5.05
N VAL A 268 27.69 -9.94 4.14
CA VAL A 268 28.93 -9.52 3.51
C VAL A 268 28.85 -9.49 1.98
N GLY A 269 27.75 -9.92 1.40
CA GLY A 269 27.53 -9.90 -0.03
C GLY A 269 26.18 -10.45 -0.42
N VAL A 270 25.90 -10.41 -1.70
CA VAL A 270 24.72 -11.02 -2.32
C VAL A 270 25.13 -11.81 -3.56
N ARG A 271 24.36 -12.86 -3.88
CA ARG A 271 24.50 -13.63 -5.11
C ARG A 271 23.39 -13.24 -6.08
N VAL A 272 23.80 -12.90 -7.29
CA VAL A 272 22.89 -12.61 -8.42
C VAL A 272 23.27 -13.55 -9.56
N HIS A 273 22.43 -14.49 -9.90
CA HIS A 273 22.80 -15.59 -10.78
C HIS A 273 24.12 -16.24 -10.31
N ASP A 274 25.13 -16.31 -11.18
CA ASP A 274 26.45 -16.84 -10.87
C ASP A 274 27.46 -15.79 -10.36
N GLN A 275 27.02 -14.51 -10.25
CA GLN A 275 27.89 -13.42 -9.82
C GLN A 275 27.73 -13.14 -8.32
N LEU A 276 28.87 -12.82 -7.69
CA LEU A 276 28.92 -12.41 -6.29
C LEU A 276 29.25 -10.91 -6.23
N VAL A 277 28.43 -10.15 -5.52
CA VAL A 277 28.66 -8.75 -5.18
C VAL A 277 29.01 -8.66 -3.70
N SER A 278 30.23 -8.21 -3.39
CA SER A 278 30.67 -7.98 -2.02
C SER A 278 30.09 -6.68 -1.48
N VAL A 279 29.75 -6.65 -0.18
CA VAL A 279 29.15 -5.51 0.47
C VAL A 279 29.98 -5.08 1.67
N ARG A 280 30.46 -3.83 1.65
CA ARG A 280 31.31 -3.28 2.71
C ARG A 280 30.52 -2.92 3.96
N ARG A 281 29.27 -2.43 3.82
CA ARG A 281 28.53 -1.81 4.95
C ARG A 281 27.19 -2.47 5.21
N ALA A 282 26.26 -2.52 4.23
CA ALA A 282 24.89 -2.95 4.48
C ALA A 282 24.23 -3.58 3.26
N VAL A 283 23.34 -4.56 3.53
CA VAL A 283 22.32 -5.07 2.63
C VAL A 283 20.96 -4.63 3.16
N LEU A 284 20.16 -3.95 2.32
CA LEU A 284 18.80 -3.56 2.63
C LEU A 284 17.85 -4.34 1.72
N ALA A 285 16.86 -5.03 2.31
CA ALA A 285 15.98 -5.93 1.57
C ALA A 285 14.55 -5.37 1.52
N ASP A 286 14.13 -4.86 0.35
CA ASP A 286 12.74 -4.50 0.05
C ASP A 286 12.02 -5.72 -0.53
N VAL A 287 11.99 -6.80 0.25
CA VAL A 287 11.29 -8.05 -0.07
C VAL A 287 10.44 -8.48 1.12
N ALA A 288 9.41 -9.30 0.85
CA ALA A 288 8.57 -9.85 1.92
C ALA A 288 9.43 -10.54 3.00
N ALA A 289 9.02 -10.42 4.28
CA ALA A 289 9.77 -11.00 5.39
C ALA A 289 9.95 -12.52 5.25
N GLU A 290 8.96 -13.21 4.71
CA GLU A 290 9.02 -14.65 4.41
C GLU A 290 10.12 -14.97 3.39
N HIS A 291 10.25 -14.15 2.34
CA HIS A 291 11.32 -14.32 1.36
C HIS A 291 12.69 -13.98 1.93
N LEU A 292 12.78 -12.90 2.72
CA LEU A 292 14.04 -12.53 3.35
C LEU A 292 14.56 -13.64 4.26
N TYR A 293 13.73 -14.08 5.21
CA TYR A 293 14.17 -15.01 6.24
C TYR A 293 14.18 -16.46 5.79
N GLY A 294 13.19 -16.88 4.98
CA GLY A 294 13.06 -18.27 4.55
C GLY A 294 13.88 -18.63 3.30
N ARG A 295 14.07 -17.67 2.39
CA ARG A 295 14.71 -17.94 1.08
C ARG A 295 16.10 -17.31 0.96
N LEU A 296 16.21 -15.97 1.16
CA LEU A 296 17.47 -15.27 0.89
C LEU A 296 18.53 -15.50 1.98
N VAL A 297 18.12 -15.61 3.24
CA VAL A 297 18.99 -15.91 4.38
C VAL A 297 19.01 -17.40 4.67
N GLY A 298 17.85 -18.00 4.78
CA GLY A 298 17.67 -19.37 5.29
C GLY A 298 17.47 -19.40 6.82
N PHE A 299 16.53 -20.17 7.29
CA PHE A 299 16.20 -20.25 8.72
C PHE A 299 17.34 -20.81 9.58
N ASP A 300 18.28 -21.58 8.99
CA ASP A 300 19.44 -22.14 9.68
C ASP A 300 20.44 -21.07 10.13
N GLU A 301 20.48 -19.93 9.45
CA GLU A 301 21.32 -18.77 9.80
C GLU A 301 20.67 -17.86 10.86
N LEU A 302 19.46 -18.18 11.29
CA LEU A 302 18.63 -17.34 12.18
C LEU A 302 18.40 -18.01 13.53
N PRO A 303 18.23 -17.22 14.62
CA PRO A 303 17.80 -17.78 15.90
C PRO A 303 16.49 -18.56 15.74
N PRO A 304 16.33 -19.76 16.36
CA PRO A 304 15.13 -20.60 16.22
C PRO A 304 13.81 -19.86 16.47
N ARG A 305 13.81 -18.92 17.42
CA ARG A 305 12.65 -18.06 17.72
C ARG A 305 12.15 -17.25 16.53
N VAL A 306 13.01 -16.92 15.56
CA VAL A 306 12.61 -16.17 14.37
C VAL A 306 11.79 -17.04 13.46
N ARG A 307 12.26 -18.28 13.19
CA ARG A 307 11.53 -19.28 12.42
C ARG A 307 10.16 -19.56 13.01
N ASP A 308 10.12 -19.83 14.33
CA ASP A 308 8.88 -20.20 15.03
C ASP A 308 7.86 -19.07 15.01
N LYS A 309 8.30 -17.81 15.19
CA LYS A 309 7.43 -16.63 15.12
C LYS A 309 7.03 -16.28 13.71
N MET A 310 7.90 -16.46 12.70
CA MET A 310 7.54 -16.23 11.30
C MET A 310 6.46 -17.21 10.80
N ALA A 311 6.38 -18.41 11.35
CA ALA A 311 5.29 -19.35 11.06
C ALA A 311 3.90 -18.82 11.48
N ALA A 312 3.86 -17.89 12.43
CA ALA A 312 2.63 -17.22 12.89
C ALA A 312 2.39 -15.86 12.21
N PHE A 313 3.24 -15.46 11.27
CA PHE A 313 3.05 -14.20 10.53
C PHE A 313 1.80 -14.30 9.65
N ARG A 314 0.90 -13.34 9.79
CA ARG A 314 -0.38 -13.30 9.07
C ARG A 314 -0.31 -12.29 7.94
N ARG A 315 -0.83 -12.70 6.80
CA ARG A 315 -1.04 -11.84 5.64
C ARG A 315 -2.40 -11.16 5.72
N ASP A 316 -2.54 -10.05 5.04
CA ASP A 316 -3.84 -9.48 4.68
C ASP A 316 -4.58 -10.41 3.71
N PRO A 317 -5.88 -10.21 3.48
CA PRO A 317 -6.64 -10.98 2.51
C PRO A 317 -6.00 -10.97 1.12
N GLY A 318 -6.27 -12.01 0.31
CA GLY A 318 -5.93 -12.02 -1.09
C GLY A 318 -6.74 -10.96 -1.86
N THR A 319 -6.24 -10.54 -3.00
CA THR A 319 -6.89 -9.51 -3.84
C THR A 319 -7.17 -10.08 -5.22
N VAL A 320 -8.37 -9.83 -5.72
CA VAL A 320 -8.71 -9.95 -7.15
C VAL A 320 -8.93 -8.55 -7.69
N LYS A 321 -8.19 -8.20 -8.75
CA LYS A 321 -8.29 -6.91 -9.42
C LYS A 321 -8.71 -7.10 -10.87
N VAL A 322 -9.60 -6.25 -11.35
CA VAL A 322 -10.04 -6.23 -12.74
C VAL A 322 -9.77 -4.84 -13.32
N ASP A 323 -9.02 -4.79 -14.41
CA ASP A 323 -8.79 -3.58 -15.18
C ASP A 323 -9.76 -3.55 -16.37
N TYR A 324 -10.27 -2.37 -16.70
CA TYR A 324 -11.18 -2.14 -17.81
C TYR A 324 -10.71 -0.97 -18.69
N ALA A 325 -10.76 -1.16 -20.01
CA ALA A 325 -10.76 -0.08 -20.99
C ALA A 325 -12.20 0.16 -21.40
N LEU A 326 -12.72 1.37 -21.18
CA LEU A 326 -14.11 1.72 -21.47
C LEU A 326 -14.19 2.70 -22.64
N SER A 327 -15.18 2.49 -23.55
CA SER A 327 -15.45 3.35 -24.70
C SER A 327 -16.05 4.72 -24.32
N ALA A 328 -16.49 4.88 -23.06
CA ALA A 328 -17.05 6.13 -22.51
C ALA A 328 -16.92 6.10 -20.98
N PRO A 329 -17.09 7.24 -20.28
CA PRO A 329 -17.14 7.29 -18.81
C PRO A 329 -18.19 6.35 -18.23
N VAL A 330 -18.04 5.96 -16.94
CA VAL A 330 -18.98 5.04 -16.27
C VAL A 330 -20.40 5.61 -16.29
N PRO A 331 -21.42 4.82 -16.74
CA PRO A 331 -22.79 5.29 -16.90
C PRO A 331 -23.58 5.22 -15.59
N TRP A 332 -23.13 5.96 -14.57
CA TRP A 332 -23.81 5.95 -13.28
C TRP A 332 -25.31 6.20 -13.41
N ARG A 333 -26.14 5.41 -12.71
CA ARG A 333 -27.62 5.56 -12.72
C ARG A 333 -28.05 6.99 -12.38
N THR A 334 -27.42 7.56 -11.37
CA THR A 334 -27.54 8.98 -11.06
C THR A 334 -26.12 9.56 -11.16
N PRO A 335 -25.90 10.59 -12.00
CA PRO A 335 -24.60 11.24 -12.05
C PRO A 335 -24.19 11.79 -10.67
N PRO A 336 -22.95 11.57 -10.21
CA PRO A 336 -22.48 12.17 -8.97
C PRO A 336 -22.40 13.70 -9.10
N PRO A 337 -22.61 14.47 -8.02
CA PRO A 337 -22.53 15.93 -8.05
C PRO A 337 -21.12 16.42 -8.45
N TYR A 338 -20.10 15.65 -8.13
CA TYR A 338 -18.71 15.84 -8.53
C TYR A 338 -18.12 14.49 -8.96
N PRO A 339 -17.52 14.36 -10.16
CA PRO A 339 -16.93 13.10 -10.60
C PRO A 339 -15.82 12.63 -9.64
N PRO A 340 -15.98 11.50 -8.95
CA PRO A 340 -14.98 11.01 -8.01
C PRO A 340 -13.87 10.23 -8.72
N GLY A 341 -12.63 10.35 -8.21
CA GLY A 341 -11.53 9.50 -8.66
C GLY A 341 -11.67 8.08 -8.15
N THR A 342 -11.97 7.93 -6.87
CA THR A 342 -12.22 6.63 -6.22
C THR A 342 -13.71 6.43 -5.98
N VAL A 343 -14.19 5.21 -6.18
CA VAL A 343 -15.57 4.82 -5.89
C VAL A 343 -15.58 3.56 -5.05
N HIS A 344 -16.36 3.56 -3.97
CA HIS A 344 -16.63 2.40 -3.15
C HIS A 344 -18.03 1.88 -3.46
N ILE A 345 -18.18 0.60 -3.83
CA ILE A 345 -19.48 0.00 -4.12
C ILE A 345 -19.90 -0.95 -3.00
N SER A 346 -20.95 -0.56 -2.32
CA SER A 346 -21.75 -1.35 -1.38
C SER A 346 -23.09 -0.62 -1.20
N ASP A 347 -24.18 -1.35 -1.05
CA ASP A 347 -25.52 -0.73 -0.95
C ASP A 347 -25.77 -0.12 0.43
N SER A 348 -25.08 -0.59 1.47
CA SER A 348 -25.31 -0.15 2.85
C SER A 348 -24.13 -0.49 3.77
N TYR A 349 -24.13 0.12 4.95
CA TYR A 349 -23.21 -0.23 6.03
C TYR A 349 -23.32 -1.71 6.42
N GLN A 350 -24.55 -2.26 6.46
CA GLN A 350 -24.77 -3.67 6.80
C GLN A 350 -24.17 -4.62 5.74
N GLU A 351 -24.21 -4.25 4.47
CA GLU A 351 -23.58 -5.04 3.40
C GLU A 351 -22.05 -5.04 3.55
N LEU A 352 -21.44 -3.91 3.92
CA LEU A 352 -20.00 -3.85 4.24
C LEU A 352 -19.65 -4.83 5.36
N VAL A 353 -20.42 -4.84 6.45
CA VAL A 353 -20.22 -5.79 7.56
C VAL A 353 -20.36 -7.24 7.10
N THR A 354 -21.38 -7.56 6.31
CA THR A 354 -21.65 -8.92 5.82
C THR A 354 -20.54 -9.41 4.89
N SER A 355 -20.14 -8.60 3.91
CA SER A 355 -19.06 -8.92 2.97
C SER A 355 -17.76 -9.24 3.70
N PHE A 356 -17.41 -8.44 4.71
CA PHE A 356 -16.17 -8.66 5.47
C PHE A 356 -16.27 -9.83 6.46
N ALA A 357 -17.47 -10.13 6.99
CA ALA A 357 -17.69 -11.31 7.81
C ALA A 357 -17.53 -12.61 6.99
N GLN A 358 -18.05 -12.65 5.76
CA GLN A 358 -17.83 -13.76 4.82
C GLN A 358 -16.32 -13.92 4.54
N LEU A 359 -15.63 -12.84 4.19
CA LEU A 359 -14.18 -12.84 3.96
C LEU A 359 -13.42 -13.40 5.17
N SER A 360 -13.75 -12.94 6.38
CA SER A 360 -13.08 -13.35 7.62
C SER A 360 -13.36 -14.82 7.99
N SER A 361 -14.50 -15.37 7.58
CA SER A 361 -14.84 -16.78 7.79
C SER A 361 -14.22 -17.72 6.75
N GLY A 362 -13.53 -17.18 5.74
CA GLY A 362 -12.96 -17.96 4.64
C GLY A 362 -13.92 -18.21 3.49
N SER A 363 -15.05 -17.49 3.45
CA SER A 363 -16.03 -17.56 2.37
C SER A 363 -15.76 -16.47 1.33
N ILE A 364 -15.82 -16.81 0.04
CA ILE A 364 -15.79 -15.81 -1.03
C ILE A 364 -17.09 -15.01 -0.95
N PRO A 365 -17.03 -13.66 -0.84
CA PRO A 365 -18.24 -12.85 -0.68
C PRO A 365 -19.19 -12.97 -1.88
N ASP A 366 -20.50 -13.13 -1.60
CA ASP A 366 -21.54 -13.13 -2.62
C ASP A 366 -21.77 -11.74 -3.21
N ARG A 367 -21.69 -10.72 -2.38
CA ARG A 367 -21.79 -9.30 -2.73
C ARG A 367 -20.50 -8.58 -2.29
N PRO A 368 -19.41 -8.75 -3.06
CA PRO A 368 -18.12 -8.20 -2.65
C PRO A 368 -18.17 -6.67 -2.56
N PHE A 369 -17.55 -6.13 -1.51
CA PHE A 369 -17.25 -4.70 -1.44
C PHE A 369 -16.20 -4.36 -2.49
N LEU A 370 -16.52 -3.45 -3.44
CA LEU A 370 -15.59 -3.07 -4.49
C LEU A 370 -14.98 -1.69 -4.22
N LEU A 371 -13.67 -1.63 -4.43
CA LEU A 371 -12.94 -0.38 -4.56
C LEU A 371 -12.64 -0.17 -6.05
N MET A 372 -13.00 1.01 -6.57
CA MET A 372 -12.80 1.34 -7.98
C MET A 372 -12.00 2.63 -8.13
N GLY A 373 -11.25 2.73 -9.22
CA GLY A 373 -10.55 3.94 -9.62
C GLY A 373 -10.91 4.36 -11.04
N GLN A 374 -11.46 5.54 -11.20
CA GLN A 374 -11.74 6.20 -12.48
C GLN A 374 -10.49 7.00 -12.85
N MET A 375 -9.59 6.38 -13.62
CA MET A 375 -8.24 6.89 -13.79
C MET A 375 -8.17 8.05 -14.77
N THR A 376 -8.97 8.03 -15.86
CA THR A 376 -9.03 9.13 -16.81
C THR A 376 -9.76 10.34 -16.22
N THR A 377 -10.76 10.09 -15.37
CA THR A 377 -11.41 11.14 -14.57
C THR A 377 -10.41 11.86 -13.66
N ALA A 378 -9.45 11.14 -13.09
CA ALA A 378 -8.40 11.72 -12.25
C ALA A 378 -7.25 12.33 -13.07
N ASP A 379 -6.89 11.72 -14.18
CA ASP A 379 -5.78 12.11 -15.06
C ASP A 379 -6.15 11.86 -16.54
N PRO A 380 -6.50 12.91 -17.29
CA PRO A 380 -6.93 12.77 -18.69
C PRO A 380 -5.89 12.16 -19.63
N THR A 381 -4.65 11.98 -19.21
CA THR A 381 -3.60 11.35 -20.03
C THR A 381 -3.67 9.81 -20.05
N ARG A 382 -4.58 9.21 -19.26
CA ARG A 382 -4.68 7.75 -19.10
C ARG A 382 -5.33 7.03 -20.26
N SER A 383 -6.17 7.70 -21.03
CA SER A 383 -6.85 7.12 -22.20
C SER A 383 -7.29 8.21 -23.19
N PRO A 384 -7.75 7.87 -24.41
CA PRO A 384 -8.27 8.82 -25.36
C PRO A 384 -9.44 9.65 -24.81
N ALA A 385 -9.57 10.88 -25.27
CA ALA A 385 -10.65 11.76 -24.85
C ALA A 385 -12.03 11.13 -25.02
N GLY A 386 -12.88 11.23 -23.99
CA GLY A 386 -14.21 10.64 -23.99
C GLY A 386 -14.28 9.16 -23.59
N THR A 387 -13.13 8.55 -23.29
CA THR A 387 -13.03 7.16 -22.80
C THR A 387 -12.64 7.13 -21.31
N GLU A 388 -12.63 5.96 -20.67
CA GLU A 388 -12.20 5.82 -19.26
C GLU A 388 -11.29 4.59 -19.08
N SER A 389 -10.12 4.78 -18.51
CA SER A 389 -9.29 3.73 -17.94
C SER A 389 -9.77 3.51 -16.51
N LEU A 390 -10.21 2.30 -16.19
CA LEU A 390 -10.83 2.00 -14.91
C LEU A 390 -10.25 0.71 -14.34
N TRP A 391 -10.15 0.64 -13.03
CA TRP A 391 -9.92 -0.61 -12.32
C TRP A 391 -10.94 -0.79 -11.20
N ALA A 392 -11.19 -2.03 -10.84
CA ALA A 392 -11.91 -2.40 -9.62
C ALA A 392 -11.16 -3.53 -8.93
N TYR A 393 -11.11 -3.54 -7.61
CA TYR A 393 -10.64 -4.68 -6.87
C TYR A 393 -11.50 -4.98 -5.65
N THR A 394 -11.37 -6.20 -5.16
CA THR A 394 -11.94 -6.65 -3.90
C THR A 394 -11.05 -7.68 -3.25
N HIS A 395 -11.35 -8.01 -2.01
CA HIS A 395 -10.61 -9.01 -1.27
C HIS A 395 -11.30 -10.38 -1.30
N VAL A 396 -10.45 -11.41 -1.24
CA VAL A 396 -10.83 -12.82 -1.15
C VAL A 396 -10.04 -13.49 -0.02
N PRO A 397 -10.55 -14.57 0.58
CA PRO A 397 -9.84 -15.24 1.65
C PRO A 397 -8.49 -15.81 1.18
N GLN A 398 -7.46 -15.77 2.04
CA GLN A 398 -6.19 -16.46 1.80
C GLN A 398 -6.36 -17.98 1.70
N ARG A 399 -7.37 -18.53 2.39
CA ARG A 399 -7.81 -19.92 2.28
C ARG A 399 -9.30 -19.92 2.09
N VAL A 400 -9.75 -20.38 0.94
CA VAL A 400 -11.16 -20.49 0.61
C VAL A 400 -11.70 -21.77 1.22
N HIS A 401 -12.78 -21.63 2.00
CA HIS A 401 -13.54 -22.77 2.57
C HIS A 401 -14.81 -23.00 1.78
N ASP A 402 -15.46 -21.93 1.33
CA ASP A 402 -16.67 -21.96 0.52
C ASP A 402 -16.85 -20.66 -0.29
N ASP A 403 -17.92 -20.58 -1.06
CA ASP A 403 -18.34 -19.42 -1.82
C ASP A 403 -19.81 -19.08 -1.51
N ALA A 404 -20.01 -17.98 -0.80
CA ALA A 404 -21.37 -17.53 -0.43
C ALA A 404 -22.24 -17.18 -1.64
N GLY A 405 -21.64 -16.85 -2.78
CA GLY A 405 -22.35 -16.44 -4.00
C GLY A 405 -22.44 -17.51 -5.08
N GLY A 406 -21.88 -18.69 -4.87
CA GLY A 406 -21.87 -19.69 -5.92
C GLY A 406 -21.05 -20.94 -5.65
N LYS A 407 -20.13 -21.27 -6.55
CA LYS A 407 -19.39 -22.54 -6.53
C LYS A 407 -17.88 -22.37 -6.75
N LEU A 408 -17.36 -21.16 -6.57
CA LEU A 408 -15.94 -20.94 -6.70
C LEU A 408 -15.18 -21.65 -5.59
N THR A 409 -14.04 -22.20 -5.91
CA THR A 409 -13.24 -23.00 -4.98
C THR A 409 -11.99 -22.26 -4.48
N GLY A 410 -11.65 -21.14 -5.12
CA GLY A 410 -10.45 -20.36 -4.81
C GLY A 410 -9.18 -20.92 -5.44
N ILE A 411 -9.29 -21.83 -6.43
CA ILE A 411 -8.16 -22.29 -7.24
C ILE A 411 -7.67 -21.19 -8.17
N TRP A 412 -8.60 -20.29 -8.53
CA TRP A 412 -8.32 -19.12 -9.37
C TRP A 412 -7.73 -19.48 -10.73
N ASP A 413 -8.21 -20.58 -11.33
CA ASP A 413 -7.96 -20.85 -12.74
C ASP A 413 -8.65 -19.83 -13.66
N ALA A 414 -8.49 -19.96 -14.96
CA ALA A 414 -9.04 -18.99 -15.91
C ALA A 414 -10.58 -18.88 -15.81
N ASP A 415 -11.27 -20.00 -15.60
CA ASP A 415 -12.74 -20.04 -15.55
C ASP A 415 -13.25 -19.39 -14.24
N GLU A 416 -12.64 -19.70 -13.09
CA GLU A 416 -12.99 -19.07 -11.81
C GLU A 416 -12.66 -17.57 -11.80
N ALA A 417 -11.54 -17.17 -12.39
CA ALA A 417 -11.15 -15.78 -12.53
C ALA A 417 -12.21 -14.97 -13.28
N GLU A 418 -12.67 -15.48 -14.43
CA GLU A 418 -13.70 -14.82 -15.24
C GLU A 418 -15.06 -14.82 -14.53
N GLN A 419 -15.47 -15.93 -13.91
CA GLN A 419 -16.73 -15.99 -13.14
C GLN A 419 -16.74 -14.98 -11.98
N PHE A 420 -15.64 -14.83 -11.27
CA PHE A 420 -15.56 -13.84 -10.19
C PHE A 420 -15.51 -12.41 -10.72
N ALA A 421 -14.80 -12.17 -11.82
CA ALA A 421 -14.80 -10.89 -12.51
C ALA A 421 -16.20 -10.50 -13.00
N ASP A 422 -17.00 -11.47 -13.49
CA ASP A 422 -18.40 -11.25 -13.85
C ASP A 422 -19.25 -10.88 -12.62
N ARG A 423 -19.01 -11.51 -11.45
CA ARG A 423 -19.65 -11.14 -10.19
C ARG A 423 -19.34 -9.68 -9.82
N MET A 424 -18.07 -9.27 -9.91
CA MET A 424 -17.67 -7.88 -9.68
C MET A 424 -18.32 -6.93 -10.69
N GLN A 425 -18.29 -7.27 -11.98
CA GLN A 425 -18.89 -6.47 -13.05
C GLN A 425 -20.40 -6.30 -12.86
N ASN A 426 -21.12 -7.36 -12.45
CA ASN A 426 -22.54 -7.31 -12.16
C ASN A 426 -22.85 -6.36 -10.98
N ARG A 427 -21.96 -6.26 -9.98
CA ARG A 427 -22.08 -5.25 -8.92
C ARG A 427 -21.98 -3.84 -9.47
N ILE A 428 -21.07 -3.59 -10.39
CA ILE A 428 -20.93 -2.27 -11.05
C ILE A 428 -22.17 -1.97 -11.88
N GLU A 429 -22.64 -2.94 -12.67
CA GLU A 429 -23.82 -2.81 -13.55
C GLU A 429 -25.09 -2.42 -12.76
N GLN A 430 -25.25 -2.89 -11.51
CA GLN A 430 -26.37 -2.52 -10.64
C GLN A 430 -26.42 -1.02 -10.33
N HIS A 431 -25.27 -0.34 -10.24
CA HIS A 431 -25.16 1.10 -9.99
C HIS A 431 -24.95 1.94 -11.26
N ALA A 432 -24.48 1.29 -12.33
CA ALA A 432 -24.16 1.90 -13.60
C ALA A 432 -24.72 1.08 -14.77
N PRO A 433 -26.05 1.09 -15.00
CA PRO A 433 -26.68 0.33 -16.07
C PRO A 433 -26.10 0.67 -17.44
N GLY A 434 -25.68 -0.35 -18.19
CA GLY A 434 -24.99 -0.22 -19.48
C GLY A 434 -23.46 -0.17 -19.35
N PHE A 435 -22.91 -0.42 -18.17
CA PHE A 435 -21.46 -0.51 -17.96
C PHE A 435 -20.83 -1.58 -18.85
N SER A 436 -21.39 -2.78 -18.88
CA SER A 436 -20.91 -3.92 -19.66
C SER A 436 -20.81 -3.60 -21.16
N GLN A 437 -21.71 -2.77 -21.67
CA GLN A 437 -21.73 -2.36 -23.08
C GLN A 437 -20.60 -1.38 -23.44
N ARG A 438 -19.96 -0.76 -22.45
CA ARG A 438 -18.85 0.19 -22.64
C ARG A 438 -17.49 -0.47 -22.57
N ILE A 439 -17.40 -1.75 -22.21
CA ILE A 439 -16.14 -2.46 -22.06
C ILE A 439 -15.56 -2.75 -23.45
N ILE A 440 -14.39 -2.18 -23.75
CA ILE A 440 -13.57 -2.48 -24.92
C ILE A 440 -12.70 -3.70 -24.62
N ALA A 441 -12.07 -3.72 -23.46
CA ALA A 441 -11.22 -4.80 -22.99
C ALA A 441 -11.26 -4.88 -21.45
N ARG A 442 -11.07 -6.10 -20.90
CA ARG A 442 -10.86 -6.30 -19.47
C ARG A 442 -9.72 -7.29 -19.22
N ARG A 443 -9.04 -7.11 -18.10
CA ARG A 443 -7.96 -7.99 -17.62
C ARG A 443 -8.24 -8.34 -16.17
N VAL A 444 -8.19 -9.64 -15.85
CA VAL A 444 -8.36 -10.13 -14.47
C VAL A 444 -7.00 -10.47 -13.88
N LEU A 445 -6.71 -9.93 -12.71
CA LEU A 445 -5.52 -10.23 -11.92
C LEU A 445 -5.96 -10.95 -10.65
N THR A 446 -5.79 -12.26 -10.63
CA THR A 446 -6.07 -13.13 -9.47
C THR A 446 -4.96 -13.00 -8.42
N PRO A 447 -5.14 -13.54 -7.18
CA PRO A 447 -4.09 -13.56 -6.18
C PRO A 447 -2.76 -14.16 -6.68
N SER A 448 -2.82 -15.25 -7.45
CA SER A 448 -1.64 -15.90 -8.04
C SER A 448 -1.00 -15.06 -9.15
N GLU A 449 -1.80 -14.37 -9.96
CA GLU A 449 -1.28 -13.49 -11.01
C GLU A 449 -0.61 -12.23 -10.42
N LEU A 450 -1.16 -11.67 -9.35
CA LEU A 450 -0.52 -10.57 -8.61
C LEU A 450 0.84 -10.99 -8.05
N GLU A 451 0.91 -12.16 -7.39
CA GLU A 451 2.17 -12.70 -6.86
C GLU A 451 3.17 -13.01 -7.98
N ARG A 452 2.72 -13.54 -9.11
CA ARG A 452 3.59 -13.80 -10.28
C ARG A 452 4.21 -12.51 -10.84
N ARG A 453 3.47 -11.41 -10.82
CA ARG A 453 3.92 -10.10 -11.31
C ARG A 453 4.77 -9.34 -10.29
N ASP A 454 4.54 -9.55 -9.00
CA ASP A 454 5.36 -9.04 -7.89
C ASP A 454 5.40 -10.09 -6.77
N ALA A 455 6.54 -10.77 -6.63
CA ALA A 455 6.74 -11.84 -5.67
C ALA A 455 6.53 -11.41 -4.20
N ASN A 456 6.50 -10.12 -3.89
CA ASN A 456 6.19 -9.62 -2.55
C ASN A 456 4.69 -9.69 -2.21
N LEU A 457 3.82 -9.80 -3.23
CA LEU A 457 2.37 -9.90 -3.07
C LEU A 457 1.92 -11.35 -2.86
N ILE A 458 2.52 -12.03 -1.89
CA ILE A 458 2.32 -13.45 -1.62
C ILE A 458 0.84 -13.76 -1.36
N GLY A 459 0.25 -14.65 -2.18
CA GLY A 459 -1.17 -14.98 -2.12
C GLY A 459 -2.10 -13.80 -2.43
N GLY A 460 -1.62 -12.80 -3.18
CA GLY A 460 -2.37 -11.58 -3.50
C GLY A 460 -2.50 -10.58 -2.34
N SER A 461 -1.74 -10.77 -1.26
CA SER A 461 -1.65 -9.84 -0.13
C SER A 461 -0.95 -8.56 -0.56
N ILE A 462 -1.58 -7.39 -0.39
CA ILE A 462 -1.09 -6.11 -0.93
C ILE A 462 -0.43 -5.20 0.10
N ASN A 463 -0.53 -5.51 1.40
CA ASN A 463 0.02 -4.70 2.49
C ASN A 463 1.31 -5.26 3.11
N GLY A 464 1.83 -6.39 2.58
CA GLY A 464 3.03 -7.04 3.11
C GLY A 464 2.84 -7.58 4.54
N GLY A 465 1.62 -7.97 4.87
CA GLY A 465 1.15 -8.50 6.15
C GLY A 465 -0.04 -7.72 6.70
N THR A 466 -0.85 -8.36 7.56
CA THR A 466 -2.08 -7.75 8.11
C THR A 466 -1.82 -6.41 8.79
N ALA A 467 -2.77 -5.49 8.66
CA ALA A 467 -2.77 -4.22 9.38
C ALA A 467 -3.38 -4.33 10.81
N ALA A 468 -3.74 -5.53 11.28
CA ALA A 468 -4.26 -5.77 12.63
C ALA A 468 -3.25 -5.33 13.71
N LEU A 469 -3.74 -4.68 14.78
CA LEU A 469 -2.88 -4.04 15.80
C LEU A 469 -1.90 -5.00 16.47
N ASP A 470 -2.27 -6.26 16.63
CA ASP A 470 -1.42 -7.30 17.24
C ASP A 470 -0.24 -7.72 16.35
N GLN A 471 -0.20 -7.27 15.09
CA GLN A 471 0.94 -7.42 14.17
C GLN A 471 1.45 -6.06 13.65
N GLN A 472 1.28 -5.00 14.41
CA GLN A 472 1.79 -3.67 14.07
C GLN A 472 2.85 -3.20 15.10
N LEU A 473 3.45 -2.05 14.83
CA LEU A 473 4.45 -1.40 15.70
C LEU A 473 5.62 -2.34 16.02
N ILE A 474 5.80 -2.66 17.32
CA ILE A 474 6.87 -3.55 17.82
C ILE A 474 6.66 -5.03 17.47
N PHE A 475 5.47 -5.38 16.97
CA PHE A 475 5.11 -6.74 16.61
C PHE A 475 5.32 -7.06 15.12
N ARG A 476 5.67 -6.07 14.29
CA ARG A 476 5.81 -6.24 12.86
C ARG A 476 7.30 -6.32 12.44
N PRO A 477 7.76 -7.34 11.68
CA PRO A 477 7.00 -8.50 11.22
C PRO A 477 6.65 -9.48 12.34
N ILE A 478 7.48 -9.57 13.35
CA ILE A 478 7.30 -10.44 14.54
C ILE A 478 7.74 -9.74 15.82
N PRO A 479 7.20 -10.13 16.98
CA PRO A 479 7.61 -9.56 18.27
C PRO A 479 9.12 -9.61 18.47
N GLY A 480 9.72 -8.44 18.74
CA GLY A 480 11.15 -8.25 18.92
C GLY A 480 11.92 -7.82 17.68
N LEU A 481 11.28 -7.76 16.50
CA LEU A 481 11.85 -7.22 15.27
C LEU A 481 11.06 -6.00 14.75
N GLY A 482 10.44 -5.23 15.61
CA GLY A 482 9.64 -4.04 15.28
C GLY A 482 10.46 -2.83 14.80
N ARG A 483 11.67 -3.06 14.32
CA ARG A 483 12.53 -2.10 13.65
C ARG A 483 13.08 -2.74 12.38
N ALA A 484 13.70 -1.93 11.51
CA ALA A 484 14.32 -2.43 10.28
C ALA A 484 15.49 -3.42 10.51
N ASN A 485 16.08 -3.43 11.70
CA ASN A 485 17.18 -4.33 12.06
C ASN A 485 16.75 -5.80 12.03
N THR A 486 17.58 -6.66 11.45
CA THR A 486 17.44 -8.11 11.53
C THR A 486 18.41 -8.71 12.57
N PRO A 487 18.30 -9.99 12.91
CA PRO A 487 19.30 -10.68 13.73
C PRO A 487 20.69 -10.75 13.09
N ILE A 488 20.78 -10.58 11.76
CA ILE A 488 22.04 -10.59 11.01
C ILE A 488 22.62 -9.17 10.96
N ARG A 489 23.83 -8.96 11.45
CA ARG A 489 24.48 -7.64 11.38
C ARG A 489 24.62 -7.16 9.96
N GLY A 490 24.36 -5.89 9.70
CA GLY A 490 24.45 -5.28 8.38
C GLY A 490 23.35 -5.70 7.40
N LEU A 491 22.33 -6.42 7.86
CA LEU A 491 21.12 -6.75 7.09
C LEU A 491 19.91 -6.04 7.68
N TYR A 492 19.13 -5.38 6.82
CA TYR A 492 17.97 -4.60 7.23
C TYR A 492 16.76 -4.96 6.36
N LEU A 493 15.59 -5.12 6.99
CA LEU A 493 14.32 -5.29 6.30
C LEU A 493 13.75 -3.91 5.95
N ALA A 494 13.60 -3.62 4.66
CA ALA A 494 13.18 -2.33 4.13
C ALA A 494 11.76 -2.32 3.57
N SER A 495 11.12 -3.48 3.47
CA SER A 495 9.80 -3.65 2.83
C SER A 495 8.63 -3.30 3.75
N ALA A 496 7.42 -3.34 3.16
CA ALA A 496 6.15 -3.21 3.88
C ALA A 496 5.94 -4.28 4.98
N SER A 497 6.70 -5.38 4.99
CA SER A 497 6.71 -6.32 6.11
C SER A 497 7.36 -5.76 7.38
N ALA A 498 8.10 -4.64 7.32
CA ALA A 498 8.61 -3.92 8.48
C ALA A 498 7.64 -2.81 8.92
N HIS A 499 7.81 -2.29 10.16
CA HIS A 499 7.08 -1.09 10.61
C HIS A 499 7.46 0.13 9.74
N PRO A 500 6.47 0.95 9.30
CA PRO A 500 5.07 1.01 9.71
C PRO A 500 4.11 0.08 8.95
N GLY A 501 4.55 -0.63 7.93
CA GLY A 501 3.70 -1.54 7.21
C GLY A 501 3.36 -1.11 5.79
N GLY A 502 2.19 -1.52 5.30
CA GLY A 502 1.68 -1.25 3.96
C GLY A 502 1.44 0.21 3.66
N SER A 503 0.96 0.48 2.45
CA SER A 503 0.83 1.80 1.83
C SER A 503 2.14 2.35 1.25
N VAL A 504 2.01 3.25 0.26
CA VAL A 504 3.17 3.89 -0.41
C VAL A 504 3.54 5.18 0.32
N HIS A 505 4.43 5.09 1.29
CA HIS A 505 4.93 6.22 2.09
C HIS A 505 6.45 6.28 2.18
N GLY A 506 7.18 5.22 1.71
CA GLY A 506 8.64 5.14 1.71
C GLY A 506 9.30 5.03 3.09
N ALA A 507 8.53 4.99 4.17
CA ALA A 507 9.07 5.03 5.54
C ALA A 507 9.83 3.76 5.91
N CYS A 508 9.41 2.58 5.45
CA CYS A 508 10.13 1.33 5.72
C CYS A 508 11.56 1.41 5.16
N GLY A 509 11.70 1.83 3.91
CA GLY A 509 13.00 2.04 3.27
C GLY A 509 13.85 3.12 3.96
N MET A 510 13.24 4.26 4.30
CA MET A 510 13.91 5.34 5.04
C MET A 510 14.41 4.87 6.41
N ASN A 511 13.60 4.10 7.14
CA ASN A 511 13.95 3.57 8.46
C ASN A 511 15.11 2.56 8.37
N ALA A 512 15.11 1.71 7.33
CA ALA A 512 16.21 0.78 7.07
C ALA A 512 17.50 1.52 6.72
N ALA A 513 17.45 2.50 5.84
CA ALA A 513 18.61 3.31 5.48
C ALA A 513 19.17 4.09 6.68
N ARG A 514 18.30 4.70 7.52
CA ARG A 514 18.72 5.38 8.76
C ARG A 514 19.40 4.43 9.73
N ALA A 515 18.87 3.21 9.91
CA ALA A 515 19.47 2.20 10.77
C ALA A 515 20.85 1.77 10.25
N ALA A 516 21.00 1.56 8.94
CA ALA A 516 22.27 1.22 8.31
C ALA A 516 23.32 2.35 8.48
N LEU A 517 22.93 3.60 8.22
CA LEU A 517 23.79 4.78 8.39
C LEU A 517 24.22 4.97 9.85
N ALA A 518 23.32 4.80 10.80
CA ALA A 518 23.61 4.89 12.22
C ALA A 518 24.60 3.81 12.66
N ALA A 519 24.39 2.57 12.26
CA ALA A 519 25.29 1.46 12.56
C ALA A 519 26.69 1.68 11.98
N ALA A 520 26.80 2.22 10.77
CA ALA A 520 28.08 2.50 10.13
C ALA A 520 28.90 3.61 10.83
N ARG A 521 28.24 4.58 11.46
CA ARG A 521 28.91 5.63 12.24
C ARG A 521 29.57 5.08 13.52
N LEU A 522 28.99 4.01 14.08
CA LEU A 522 29.47 3.37 15.30
C LEU A 522 30.53 2.27 15.02
N ALA A 523 30.64 1.83 13.78
CA ALA A 523 31.59 0.78 13.40
C ALA A 523 32.92 1.38 12.93
N PRO A 524 34.09 0.87 13.35
CA PRO A 524 35.37 1.28 12.78
C PRO A 524 35.42 0.95 11.29
N ARG A 525 36.05 1.83 10.46
CA ARG A 525 36.27 1.56 9.04
C ARG A 525 37.03 0.24 8.89
N ARG A 526 36.39 -0.77 8.31
CA ARG A 526 36.98 -2.09 8.08
C ARG A 526 37.37 -2.25 6.62
N ARG A 527 38.47 -3.01 6.37
CA ARG A 527 38.85 -3.47 5.03
C ARG A 527 37.84 -4.49 4.50
N PRO A 528 37.67 -4.65 3.18
CA PRO A 528 36.79 -5.65 2.59
C PRO A 528 37.14 -7.05 3.11
N VAL A 529 36.12 -7.85 3.42
CA VAL A 529 36.30 -9.27 3.76
C VAL A 529 36.51 -10.00 2.44
N ASN A 530 37.67 -10.65 2.28
CA ASN A 530 37.91 -11.51 1.13
C ASN A 530 36.95 -12.71 1.23
N ILE A 531 35.94 -12.76 0.39
CA ILE A 531 35.01 -13.90 0.32
C ILE A 531 35.70 -14.99 -0.51
N PRO A 532 35.99 -16.18 0.05
CA PRO A 532 36.59 -17.26 -0.71
C PRO A 532 35.70 -17.66 -1.90
N ARG A 533 36.29 -17.89 -3.07
CA ARG A 533 35.58 -18.30 -4.30
C ARG A 533 34.94 -19.71 -4.21
N SER A 534 35.17 -20.46 -3.13
CA SER A 534 34.74 -21.84 -2.94
C SER A 534 33.71 -21.96 -1.82
N VAL A 535 32.53 -21.38 -1.97
CA VAL A 535 31.31 -21.80 -1.28
C VAL A 535 30.29 -22.05 -2.38
N GLY A 536 30.55 -23.12 -3.12
CA GLY A 536 29.69 -23.62 -4.18
C GLY A 536 29.70 -25.16 -4.10
N SER A 537 28.65 -25.71 -3.59
CA SER A 537 28.03 -26.97 -3.98
C SER A 537 26.83 -27.22 -3.08
#